data_70d889ae6cf2f1a60ac87c1056a67089
#
_entry.id   70d889ae6cf2f1a60ac87c1056a67089
#
_cell.length_a   1.000
_cell.length_b   1.000
_cell.length_c   1.000
_cell.angle_alpha   90.00
_cell.angle_beta   90.00
_cell.angle_gamma   90.00
#
_symmetry.space_group_name_H-M   'P 1'
#
loop_
_entity.id
_entity.type
_entity.pdbx_description
1 polymer ?
#
loop_
_entity_poly.entity_id
_entity_poly.type
_entity_poly.pdbx_seq_one_letter_code
_entity_poly.pdbx_strand_id
1 'polypeptide(L)'
;MENAGVAIELALSEVAAGVFELRLPIPFEDGLVNVFVFPDRHEADLLDCGMNSDESVEAINRALAHLGAKRVRRLVVTHIHPDHYGAAGTFAGEGRADLYIHRLEVPLVHPRYVELEHLVEEVRHYLLVNGVPAEDADVLSNSQRALSQVVKTADPSVQLDGAELIDMGARRLRVEWTPGHSPGHICLYDVADGLLFAGDHVLPELSPNIGLHPQSTPDPLHEYLEGLRRMAGRRPKLVLPAHGRPFPDIASRVDALVSHHRRRLDQILEIIGREEKSGWQVALDLWGPRDNLYEKRLALQEGLAHLQALAVEGRVSKSVTPGSVRWASA
;
A
#
# COMPACT_ATOMS: atom_id res chain seq x y z
N MET A 1 -0.92 -27.71 30.04
CA MET A 1 -1.68 -28.03 28.80
C MET A 1 -0.79 -27.58 27.65
N GLU A 2 -0.21 -28.56 26.96
CA GLU A 2 0.70 -28.33 25.85
C GLU A 2 -0.09 -27.66 24.73
N ASN A 3 0.36 -26.49 24.29
CA ASN A 3 -0.05 -25.89 23.04
C ASN A 3 0.45 -26.80 21.94
N ALA A 4 -0.42 -27.61 21.39
CA ALA A 4 -0.19 -28.30 20.13
C ALA A 4 -0.07 -27.20 19.07
N GLY A 5 1.17 -26.84 18.72
CA GLY A 5 1.46 -25.97 17.59
C GLY A 5 0.83 -26.59 16.35
N VAL A 6 -0.24 -25.97 15.85
CA VAL A 6 -0.75 -26.28 14.51
C VAL A 6 0.41 -25.95 13.59
N ALA A 7 0.98 -26.98 12.95
CA ALA A 7 1.99 -26.79 11.92
C ALA A 7 1.33 -25.96 10.81
N ILE A 8 1.67 -24.69 10.73
CA ILE A 8 1.22 -23.82 9.65
C ILE A 8 1.80 -24.41 8.39
N GLU A 9 0.94 -24.96 7.55
CA GLU A 9 1.34 -25.46 6.23
C GLU A 9 1.97 -24.29 5.47
N LEU A 10 3.19 -24.48 4.97
CA LEU A 10 3.92 -23.42 4.28
C LEU A 10 3.15 -23.05 2.99
N ALA A 11 2.47 -21.92 2.99
CA ALA A 11 1.68 -21.44 1.85
C ALA A 11 2.60 -20.88 0.75
N LEU A 12 3.52 -21.73 0.26
CA LEU A 12 4.49 -21.40 -0.79
C LEU A 12 4.10 -22.11 -2.09
N SER A 13 4.01 -21.37 -3.19
CA SER A 13 3.70 -21.92 -4.51
C SER A 13 4.54 -21.27 -5.59
N GLU A 14 5.01 -22.06 -6.57
CA GLU A 14 5.67 -21.54 -7.75
C GLU A 14 4.61 -20.98 -8.71
N VAL A 15 4.61 -19.66 -8.92
CA VAL A 15 3.62 -18.93 -9.76
C VAL A 15 4.14 -18.65 -11.18
N ALA A 16 5.46 -18.70 -11.35
CA ALA A 16 6.15 -18.67 -12.63
C ALA A 16 7.52 -19.29 -12.45
N ALA A 17 8.20 -19.72 -13.51
CA ALA A 17 9.49 -20.39 -13.42
C ALA A 17 10.48 -19.59 -12.57
N GLY A 18 10.90 -20.15 -11.41
CA GLY A 18 11.79 -19.52 -10.45
C GLY A 18 11.20 -18.31 -9.69
N VAL A 19 9.88 -18.19 -9.64
CA VAL A 19 9.16 -17.18 -8.84
C VAL A 19 8.19 -17.88 -7.91
N PHE A 20 8.38 -17.70 -6.62
CA PHE A 20 7.55 -18.33 -5.60
C PHE A 20 6.73 -17.28 -4.86
N GLU A 21 5.41 -17.45 -4.80
CA GLU A 21 4.50 -16.70 -3.96
C GLU A 21 4.44 -17.35 -2.58
N LEU A 22 4.73 -16.56 -1.56
CA LEU A 22 4.55 -16.93 -0.15
C LEU A 22 3.45 -16.05 0.45
N ARG A 23 2.42 -16.67 1.01
CA ARG A 23 1.31 -15.96 1.66
C ARG A 23 1.56 -15.84 3.14
N LEU A 24 1.59 -14.61 3.62
CA LEU A 24 1.82 -14.28 5.02
C LEU A 24 0.54 -13.76 5.68
N PRO A 25 0.28 -14.09 6.96
CA PRO A 25 -0.89 -13.61 7.67
C PRO A 25 -0.78 -12.13 7.98
N ILE A 26 -1.91 -11.44 7.87
CA ILE A 26 -2.10 -10.05 8.35
C ILE A 26 -3.34 -9.98 9.22
N PRO A 27 -3.39 -9.09 10.25
CA PRO A 27 -4.49 -8.99 11.20
C PRO A 27 -5.71 -8.20 10.66
N PHE A 28 -5.99 -8.30 9.36
CA PHE A 28 -7.11 -7.65 8.68
C PHE A 28 -8.03 -8.69 8.03
N GLU A 29 -9.22 -8.29 7.63
CA GLU A 29 -10.33 -9.15 7.23
C GLU A 29 -10.01 -10.12 6.08
N ASP A 30 -9.10 -9.77 5.16
CA ASP A 30 -8.65 -10.63 4.06
C ASP A 30 -7.41 -11.47 4.37
N GLY A 31 -6.89 -11.33 5.54
CA GLY A 31 -5.99 -12.26 6.21
C GLY A 31 -4.62 -12.51 5.60
N LEU A 32 -4.31 -12.13 4.36
CA LEU A 32 -3.06 -12.54 3.70
C LEU A 32 -2.44 -11.42 2.84
N VAL A 33 -1.10 -11.33 2.89
CA VAL A 33 -0.28 -10.57 1.93
C VAL A 33 0.66 -11.52 1.18
N ASN A 34 0.85 -11.32 -0.10
CA ASN A 34 1.73 -12.09 -0.94
C ASN A 34 3.13 -11.45 -0.99
N VAL A 35 4.12 -12.20 -0.60
CA VAL A 35 5.54 -11.88 -0.74
C VAL A 35 6.12 -12.78 -1.83
N PHE A 36 7.00 -12.25 -2.69
CA PHE A 36 7.58 -13.07 -3.76
C PHE A 36 9.05 -13.37 -3.48
N VAL A 37 9.40 -14.64 -3.63
CA VAL A 37 10.76 -15.16 -3.41
C VAL A 37 11.36 -15.58 -4.75
N PHE A 38 12.56 -15.09 -5.03
CA PHE A 38 13.32 -15.36 -6.25
C PHE A 38 14.62 -16.05 -5.84
N PRO A 39 14.67 -17.40 -5.82
CA PRO A 39 15.87 -18.12 -5.44
C PRO A 39 16.99 -17.99 -6.48
N ASP A 40 18.22 -17.88 -6.01
CA ASP A 40 19.45 -17.87 -6.82
C ASP A 40 20.55 -18.63 -6.08
N ARG A 41 20.77 -19.90 -6.46
CA ARG A 41 21.75 -20.81 -5.84
C ARG A 41 21.51 -20.99 -4.33
N HIS A 42 22.30 -20.30 -3.49
CA HIS A 42 22.23 -20.38 -2.03
C HIS A 42 21.69 -19.11 -1.38
N GLU A 43 21.17 -18.20 -2.16
CA GLU A 43 20.59 -16.93 -1.76
C GLU A 43 19.21 -16.77 -2.38
N ALA A 44 18.44 -15.79 -1.91
CA ALA A 44 17.21 -15.39 -2.56
C ALA A 44 17.06 -13.87 -2.54
N ASP A 45 16.36 -13.34 -3.52
CA ASP A 45 15.85 -11.99 -3.50
C ASP A 45 14.38 -12.02 -3.07
N LEU A 46 13.93 -11.02 -2.33
CA LEU A 46 12.55 -10.86 -1.89
C LEU A 46 11.92 -9.61 -2.51
N LEU A 47 10.67 -9.71 -2.90
CA LEU A 47 9.80 -8.58 -3.15
C LEU A 47 8.77 -8.53 -2.03
N ASP A 48 8.82 -7.46 -1.21
CA ASP A 48 8.17 -7.27 0.07
C ASP A 48 8.61 -8.30 1.14
N CYS A 49 8.23 -8.08 2.40
CA CYS A 49 8.69 -8.92 3.52
C CYS A 49 7.64 -9.10 4.63
N GLY A 50 6.41 -8.69 4.43
CA GLY A 50 5.35 -8.84 5.44
C GLY A 50 5.55 -7.97 6.69
N MET A 51 4.69 -8.16 7.66
CA MET A 51 4.82 -7.56 8.99
C MET A 51 5.96 -8.20 9.78
N ASN A 52 6.55 -7.46 10.73
CA ASN A 52 7.57 -7.99 11.64
C ASN A 52 6.90 -8.75 12.81
N SER A 53 6.20 -9.82 12.49
CA SER A 53 5.67 -10.79 13.45
C SER A 53 6.50 -12.07 13.42
N ASP A 54 6.52 -12.80 14.53
CA ASP A 54 7.24 -14.09 14.60
C ASP A 54 6.74 -15.06 13.52
N GLU A 55 5.44 -15.08 13.28
CA GLU A 55 4.79 -15.93 12.28
C GLU A 55 5.25 -15.62 10.86
N SER A 56 5.26 -14.33 10.46
CA SER A 56 5.71 -13.92 9.13
C SER A 56 7.20 -14.16 8.93
N VAL A 57 8.02 -13.83 9.93
CA VAL A 57 9.47 -14.02 9.88
C VAL A 57 9.82 -15.51 9.80
N GLU A 58 9.15 -16.37 10.59
CA GLU A 58 9.34 -17.81 10.53
C GLU A 58 8.91 -18.39 9.19
N ALA A 59 7.77 -17.96 8.64
CA ALA A 59 7.29 -18.42 7.34
C ALA A 59 8.29 -18.09 6.21
N ILE A 60 8.85 -16.88 6.19
CA ILE A 60 9.89 -16.49 5.22
C ILE A 60 11.14 -17.36 5.41
N ASN A 61 11.63 -17.55 6.63
CA ASN A 61 12.80 -18.37 6.89
C ASN A 61 12.61 -19.83 6.47
N ARG A 62 11.42 -20.39 6.68
CA ARG A 62 11.06 -21.75 6.22
C ARG A 62 10.99 -21.82 4.70
N ALA A 63 10.46 -20.81 4.03
CA ALA A 63 10.45 -20.72 2.57
C ALA A 63 11.86 -20.65 1.99
N LEU A 64 12.75 -19.83 2.56
CA LEU A 64 14.16 -19.74 2.17
C LEU A 64 14.85 -21.10 2.33
N ALA A 65 14.67 -21.76 3.48
CA ALA A 65 15.26 -23.08 3.75
C ALA A 65 14.73 -24.14 2.77
N HIS A 66 13.44 -24.17 2.47
CA HIS A 66 12.81 -25.06 1.50
C HIS A 66 13.40 -24.89 0.09
N LEU A 67 13.69 -23.65 -0.30
CA LEU A 67 14.28 -23.29 -1.59
C LEU A 67 15.82 -23.41 -1.60
N GLY A 68 16.45 -23.85 -0.50
CA GLY A 68 17.91 -24.02 -0.39
C GLY A 68 18.68 -22.70 -0.24
N ALA A 69 17.98 -21.58 -0.01
CA ALA A 69 18.60 -20.28 0.24
C ALA A 69 19.01 -20.15 1.72
N LYS A 70 20.23 -19.66 1.95
CA LYS A 70 20.80 -19.45 3.29
C LYS A 70 20.62 -18.03 3.82
N ARG A 71 20.36 -17.07 2.93
CA ARG A 71 20.14 -15.66 3.27
C ARG A 71 19.38 -14.93 2.16
N VAL A 72 18.80 -13.81 2.54
CA VAL A 72 18.29 -12.81 1.59
C VAL A 72 19.49 -12.01 1.08
N ARG A 73 19.59 -11.87 -0.25
CA ARG A 73 20.61 -11.04 -0.91
C ARG A 73 20.09 -9.62 -1.13
N ARG A 74 18.88 -9.50 -1.68
CA ARG A 74 18.17 -8.24 -1.92
C ARG A 74 16.77 -8.31 -1.36
N LEU A 75 16.32 -7.19 -0.80
CA LEU A 75 14.94 -6.95 -0.46
C LEU A 75 14.47 -5.72 -1.24
N VAL A 76 13.56 -5.90 -2.16
CA VAL A 76 12.88 -4.80 -2.87
C VAL A 76 11.52 -4.62 -2.20
N VAL A 77 11.18 -3.39 -1.81
CA VAL A 77 9.91 -3.08 -1.16
C VAL A 77 9.06 -2.24 -2.11
N THR A 78 7.82 -2.68 -2.33
CA THR A 78 6.87 -1.96 -3.20
C THR A 78 6.52 -0.60 -2.61
N HIS A 79 6.28 -0.54 -1.31
CA HIS A 79 5.99 0.66 -0.53
C HIS A 79 6.11 0.38 0.97
N ILE A 80 6.04 1.41 1.82
CA ILE A 80 6.36 1.29 3.26
C ILE A 80 5.19 0.89 4.16
N HIS A 81 4.05 0.42 3.68
CA HIS A 81 3.02 -0.07 4.59
C HIS A 81 3.51 -1.28 5.39
N PRO A 82 2.96 -1.51 6.61
CA PRO A 82 3.50 -2.50 7.54
C PRO A 82 3.55 -3.93 6.99
N ASP A 83 2.60 -4.31 6.18
CA ASP A 83 2.47 -5.63 5.57
C ASP A 83 3.40 -5.87 4.36
N HIS A 84 4.10 -4.82 3.89
CA HIS A 84 5.11 -4.89 2.83
C HIS A 84 6.53 -4.66 3.35
N TYR A 85 6.69 -3.62 4.17
CA TYR A 85 7.98 -3.16 4.71
C TYR A 85 8.27 -3.67 6.12
N GLY A 86 7.27 -4.20 6.83
CA GLY A 86 7.34 -4.42 8.28
C GLY A 86 8.55 -5.16 8.77
N ALA A 87 8.97 -6.24 8.11
CA ALA A 87 10.13 -7.03 8.50
C ALA A 87 11.45 -6.58 7.85
N ALA A 88 11.53 -5.38 7.23
CA ALA A 88 12.73 -4.92 6.55
C ALA A 88 13.97 -4.89 7.46
N GLY A 89 13.83 -4.44 8.71
CA GLY A 89 14.93 -4.44 9.68
C GLY A 89 15.39 -5.85 10.09
N THR A 90 14.52 -6.84 9.97
CA THR A 90 14.87 -8.24 10.25
C THR A 90 15.68 -8.86 9.12
N PHE A 91 15.30 -8.62 7.87
CA PHE A 91 15.96 -9.24 6.71
C PHE A 91 17.09 -8.40 6.11
N ALA A 92 17.01 -7.07 6.16
CA ALA A 92 18.00 -6.19 5.57
C ALA A 92 18.76 -5.31 6.56
N GLY A 93 18.31 -5.19 7.82
CA GLY A 93 18.99 -4.41 8.84
C GLY A 93 20.45 -4.84 9.07
N GLU A 94 21.30 -3.88 9.46
CA GLU A 94 22.75 -4.10 9.69
C GLU A 94 23.49 -4.61 8.44
N GLY A 95 22.98 -4.33 7.23
CA GLY A 95 23.61 -4.74 5.98
C GLY A 95 23.50 -6.24 5.64
N ARG A 96 22.48 -6.92 6.22
CA ARG A 96 22.24 -8.35 5.93
C ARG A 96 21.81 -8.60 4.50
N ALA A 97 21.04 -7.68 3.92
CA ALA A 97 20.65 -7.65 2.52
C ALA A 97 20.67 -6.23 1.98
N ASP A 98 20.80 -6.09 0.67
CA ASP A 98 20.61 -4.79 0.01
C ASP A 98 19.12 -4.45 0.00
N LEU A 99 18.75 -3.33 0.62
CA LEU A 99 17.38 -2.84 0.69
C LEU A 99 17.13 -1.78 -0.39
N TYR A 100 16.15 -2.03 -1.24
CA TYR A 100 15.73 -1.16 -2.33
C TYR A 100 14.35 -0.58 -2.01
N ILE A 101 14.24 0.74 -1.93
CA ILE A 101 12.99 1.47 -1.68
C ILE A 101 12.94 2.69 -2.60
N HIS A 102 11.77 3.03 -3.09
CA HIS A 102 11.59 4.27 -3.85
C HIS A 102 11.92 5.50 -2.99
N ARG A 103 12.65 6.48 -3.55
CA ARG A 103 13.15 7.66 -2.83
C ARG A 103 12.06 8.48 -2.12
N LEU A 104 10.81 8.46 -2.62
CA LEU A 104 9.68 9.18 -2.00
C LEU A 104 9.11 8.47 -0.76
N GLU A 105 9.39 7.18 -0.57
CA GLU A 105 9.01 6.44 0.63
C GLU A 105 10.01 6.65 1.78
N VAL A 106 11.29 6.82 1.45
CA VAL A 106 12.38 6.89 2.45
C VAL A 106 12.14 7.95 3.53
N PRO A 107 11.79 9.22 3.21
CA PRO A 107 11.57 10.24 4.23
C PRO A 107 10.33 9.99 5.10
N LEU A 108 9.44 9.09 4.69
CA LEU A 108 8.21 8.76 5.42
C LEU A 108 8.43 7.70 6.49
N VAL A 109 9.51 6.89 6.40
CA VAL A 109 9.78 5.78 7.34
C VAL A 109 9.96 6.29 8.76
N HIS A 110 10.88 7.24 8.96
CA HIS A 110 11.25 7.71 10.29
C HIS A 110 10.06 8.33 11.05
N PRO A 111 9.31 9.32 10.51
CA PRO A 111 8.17 9.90 11.20
C PRO A 111 7.00 8.91 11.37
N ARG A 112 6.91 7.87 10.54
CA ARG A 112 5.83 6.89 10.63
C ARG A 112 6.08 5.76 11.64
N TYR A 113 7.34 5.36 11.85
CA TYR A 113 7.68 4.16 12.60
C TYR A 113 8.69 4.36 13.72
N VAL A 114 9.40 5.48 13.79
CA VAL A 114 10.44 5.75 14.79
C VAL A 114 10.08 6.94 15.69
N GLU A 115 9.90 8.12 15.11
CA GLU A 115 9.55 9.34 15.85
C GLU A 115 8.11 9.78 15.52
N LEU A 116 7.14 9.10 16.08
CA LEU A 116 5.71 9.20 15.76
C LEU A 116 5.03 10.48 16.27
N GLU A 117 5.59 11.16 17.27
CA GLU A 117 4.88 12.22 18.00
C GLU A 117 4.42 13.36 17.07
N HIS A 118 5.31 13.79 16.19
CA HIS A 118 4.99 14.84 15.24
C HIS A 118 3.91 14.41 14.24
N LEU A 119 4.01 13.19 13.71
CA LEU A 119 3.01 12.66 12.78
C LEU A 119 1.64 12.46 13.46
N VAL A 120 1.63 11.99 14.71
CA VAL A 120 0.38 11.82 15.49
C VAL A 120 -0.32 13.17 15.65
N GLU A 121 0.42 14.23 15.98
CA GLU A 121 -0.14 15.58 16.14
C GLU A 121 -0.61 16.15 14.78
N GLU A 122 0.18 15.97 13.72
CA GLU A 122 -0.18 16.39 12.37
C GLU A 122 -1.45 15.68 11.88
N VAL A 123 -1.54 14.36 12.05
CA VAL A 123 -2.73 13.57 11.71
C VAL A 123 -3.93 14.01 12.54
N ARG A 124 -3.74 14.24 13.84
CA ARG A 124 -4.80 14.74 14.72
C ARG A 124 -5.36 16.07 14.21
N HIS A 125 -4.47 17.03 13.94
CA HIS A 125 -4.87 18.32 13.40
C HIS A 125 -5.62 18.16 12.06
N TYR A 126 -5.07 17.33 11.15
CA TYR A 126 -5.69 17.04 9.87
C TYR A 126 -7.10 16.46 10.01
N LEU A 127 -7.33 15.55 10.94
CA LEU A 127 -8.65 14.98 11.21
C LEU A 127 -9.63 16.04 11.71
N LEU A 128 -9.22 16.87 12.67
CA LEU A 128 -10.05 17.93 13.24
C LEU A 128 -10.49 18.97 12.20
N VAL A 129 -9.56 19.46 11.37
CA VAL A 129 -9.89 20.47 10.35
C VAL A 129 -10.81 19.93 9.26
N ASN A 130 -10.82 18.61 9.04
CA ASN A 130 -11.72 17.93 8.12
C ASN A 130 -13.04 17.51 8.78
N GLY A 131 -13.30 17.91 10.03
CA GLY A 131 -14.59 17.80 10.71
C GLY A 131 -14.78 16.50 11.50
N VAL A 132 -13.72 15.74 11.77
CA VAL A 132 -13.78 14.56 12.67
C VAL A 132 -14.00 15.04 14.11
N PRO A 133 -14.91 14.42 14.88
CA PRO A 133 -15.08 14.72 16.31
C PRO A 133 -13.77 14.53 17.08
N ALA A 134 -13.53 15.36 18.09
CA ALA A 134 -12.26 15.37 18.83
C ALA A 134 -11.91 14.01 19.46
N GLU A 135 -12.90 13.31 20.03
CA GLU A 135 -12.72 11.98 20.60
C GLU A 135 -12.25 10.96 19.55
N ASP A 136 -12.88 10.94 18.38
CA ASP A 136 -12.49 10.07 17.26
C ASP A 136 -11.12 10.48 16.72
N ALA A 137 -10.82 11.77 16.60
CA ALA A 137 -9.54 12.26 16.12
C ALA A 137 -8.37 11.83 17.04
N ASP A 138 -8.57 11.85 18.35
CA ASP A 138 -7.58 11.41 19.34
C ASP A 138 -7.29 9.90 19.20
N VAL A 139 -8.31 9.08 19.03
CA VAL A 139 -8.14 7.62 18.87
C VAL A 139 -7.51 7.30 17.53
N LEU A 140 -8.01 7.92 16.44
CA LEU A 140 -7.53 7.65 15.08
C LEU A 140 -6.07 8.08 14.87
N SER A 141 -5.65 9.22 15.42
CA SER A 141 -4.26 9.66 15.33
C SER A 141 -3.31 8.73 16.09
N ASN A 142 -3.72 8.23 17.27
CA ASN A 142 -2.94 7.30 18.05
C ASN A 142 -2.88 5.86 17.50
N SER A 143 -3.78 5.49 16.58
CA SER A 143 -3.75 4.15 15.95
C SER A 143 -2.42 3.85 15.23
N GLN A 144 -1.71 4.88 14.80
CA GLN A 144 -0.38 4.76 14.18
C GLN A 144 0.65 4.10 15.11
N ARG A 145 0.52 4.27 16.42
CA ARG A 145 1.41 3.64 17.42
C ARG A 145 1.29 2.11 17.44
N ALA A 146 0.08 1.58 17.21
CA ALA A 146 -0.11 0.13 17.12
C ALA A 146 0.55 -0.44 15.87
N LEU A 147 0.43 0.26 14.74
CA LEU A 147 1.05 -0.16 13.48
C LEU A 147 2.59 -0.12 13.54
N SER A 148 3.19 0.82 14.27
CA SER A 148 4.65 0.87 14.41
C SER A 148 5.23 -0.33 15.17
N GLN A 149 4.46 -1.00 16.02
CA GLN A 149 4.91 -2.17 16.78
C GLN A 149 5.18 -3.41 15.92
N VAL A 150 4.56 -3.50 14.75
CA VAL A 150 4.74 -4.60 13.79
C VAL A 150 5.71 -4.23 12.67
N VAL A 151 6.52 -3.19 12.87
CA VAL A 151 7.52 -2.73 11.90
C VAL A 151 8.89 -2.63 12.58
N LYS A 152 9.88 -3.27 11.97
CA LYS A 152 11.30 -3.10 12.27
C LYS A 152 11.97 -2.42 11.08
N THR A 153 12.40 -1.20 11.27
CA THR A 153 12.94 -0.37 10.19
C THR A 153 14.37 -0.75 9.79
N ALA A 154 14.74 -0.43 8.56
CA ALA A 154 16.11 -0.43 8.07
C ALA A 154 16.32 0.73 7.10
N ASP A 155 17.56 1.23 7.04
CA ASP A 155 17.94 2.23 6.05
C ASP A 155 18.15 1.58 4.67
N PRO A 156 17.67 2.18 3.59
CA PRO A 156 17.84 1.62 2.25
C PRO A 156 19.29 1.72 1.78
N SER A 157 19.79 0.65 1.16
CA SER A 157 21.08 0.66 0.46
C SER A 157 20.96 1.35 -0.90
N VAL A 158 19.78 1.24 -1.53
CA VAL A 158 19.50 1.78 -2.86
C VAL A 158 18.16 2.49 -2.85
N GLN A 159 18.15 3.73 -3.29
CA GLN A 159 16.93 4.50 -3.54
C GLN A 159 16.56 4.43 -5.03
N LEU A 160 15.31 4.08 -5.30
CA LEU A 160 14.76 3.91 -6.64
C LEU A 160 14.06 5.20 -7.11
N ASP A 161 14.12 5.48 -8.41
CA ASP A 161 13.41 6.59 -9.07
C ASP A 161 12.24 6.11 -9.95
N GLY A 162 12.14 4.77 -10.23
CA GLY A 162 11.01 4.18 -10.93
C GLY A 162 11.22 3.92 -12.43
N ALA A 163 12.48 3.77 -12.86
CA ALA A 163 12.81 3.42 -14.24
C ALA A 163 13.95 2.38 -14.36
N GLU A 164 14.47 1.93 -13.23
CA GLU A 164 15.61 1.04 -13.15
C GLU A 164 15.27 -0.37 -13.63
N LEU A 165 16.32 -1.10 -13.99
CA LEU A 165 16.30 -2.54 -14.17
C LEU A 165 17.00 -3.19 -12.99
N ILE A 166 16.29 -4.07 -12.29
CA ILE A 166 16.79 -4.80 -11.11
C ILE A 166 16.84 -6.29 -11.45
N ASP A 167 17.96 -6.92 -11.12
CA ASP A 167 18.08 -8.38 -11.21
C ASP A 167 17.48 -9.01 -9.95
N MET A 168 16.47 -9.88 -10.11
CA MET A 168 15.77 -10.63 -9.07
C MET A 168 15.84 -12.12 -9.40
N GLY A 169 16.66 -12.88 -8.66
CA GLY A 169 17.01 -14.26 -9.04
C GLY A 169 17.64 -14.30 -10.42
N ALA A 170 17.06 -15.08 -11.32
CA ALA A 170 17.48 -15.19 -12.73
C ALA A 170 16.75 -14.18 -13.65
N ARG A 171 15.91 -13.30 -13.11
CA ARG A 171 15.05 -12.39 -13.87
C ARG A 171 15.57 -10.96 -13.82
N ARG A 172 15.25 -10.19 -14.85
CA ARG A 172 15.53 -8.78 -14.91
C ARG A 172 14.22 -8.00 -15.01
N LEU A 173 13.88 -7.32 -13.91
CA LEU A 173 12.61 -6.64 -13.74
C LEU A 173 12.79 -5.13 -13.89
N ARG A 174 11.84 -4.50 -14.59
CA ARG A 174 11.76 -3.03 -14.67
C ARG A 174 10.96 -2.50 -13.50
N VAL A 175 11.52 -1.52 -12.82
CA VAL A 175 10.81 -0.73 -11.82
C VAL A 175 9.86 0.24 -12.53
N GLU A 176 8.60 0.25 -12.13
CA GLU A 176 7.57 1.16 -12.62
C GLU A 176 7.03 1.94 -11.42
N TRP A 177 7.29 3.23 -11.37
CA TRP A 177 6.73 4.09 -10.32
C TRP A 177 5.22 4.26 -10.54
N THR A 178 4.43 3.90 -9.55
CA THR A 178 2.95 3.85 -9.60
C THR A 178 2.34 4.52 -8.36
N PRO A 179 2.49 5.86 -8.24
CA PRO A 179 1.98 6.61 -7.10
C PRO A 179 0.45 6.55 -6.98
N GLY A 180 -0.05 6.98 -5.84
CA GLY A 180 -1.48 7.09 -5.52
C GLY A 180 -1.83 6.36 -4.22
N HIS A 181 -1.58 5.05 -4.12
CA HIS A 181 -1.74 4.29 -2.88
C HIS A 181 -0.72 4.73 -1.81
N SER A 182 0.51 4.95 -2.23
CA SER A 182 1.54 5.70 -1.51
C SER A 182 2.37 6.55 -2.47
N PRO A 183 3.12 7.57 -2.00
CA PRO A 183 3.87 8.47 -2.87
C PRO A 183 4.94 7.78 -3.72
N GLY A 184 5.58 6.77 -3.16
CA GLY A 184 6.67 6.05 -3.81
C GLY A 184 6.31 4.60 -4.15
N HIS A 185 5.03 4.24 -4.24
CA HIS A 185 4.65 2.89 -4.64
C HIS A 185 5.27 2.51 -5.99
N ILE A 186 5.78 1.28 -6.09
CA ILE A 186 6.32 0.72 -7.32
C ILE A 186 5.67 -0.61 -7.68
N CYS A 187 5.52 -0.85 -8.97
CA CYS A 187 5.35 -2.19 -9.52
C CYS A 187 6.68 -2.68 -10.11
N LEU A 188 6.85 -3.99 -10.24
CA LEU A 188 7.96 -4.57 -11.00
C LEU A 188 7.40 -5.29 -12.24
N TYR A 189 7.98 -5.04 -13.39
CA TYR A 189 7.55 -5.63 -14.66
C TYR A 189 8.64 -6.45 -15.32
N ASP A 190 8.38 -7.75 -15.50
CA ASP A 190 9.20 -8.65 -16.30
C ASP A 190 8.80 -8.55 -17.78
N VAL A 191 9.61 -7.85 -18.54
CA VAL A 191 9.34 -7.63 -19.99
C VAL A 191 9.45 -8.94 -20.79
N ALA A 192 10.30 -9.87 -20.35
CA ALA A 192 10.56 -11.12 -21.08
C ALA A 192 9.35 -12.06 -21.02
N ASP A 193 8.81 -12.27 -19.82
CA ASP A 193 7.71 -13.21 -19.59
C ASP A 193 6.34 -12.52 -19.49
N GLY A 194 6.28 -11.19 -19.39
CA GLY A 194 5.06 -10.43 -19.24
C GLY A 194 4.42 -10.58 -17.86
N LEU A 195 5.23 -10.70 -16.79
CA LEU A 195 4.75 -10.76 -15.41
C LEU A 195 4.74 -9.34 -14.82
N LEU A 196 3.63 -8.96 -14.18
CA LEU A 196 3.52 -7.72 -13.45
C LEU A 196 3.33 -8.00 -11.95
N PHE A 197 4.33 -7.70 -11.15
CA PHE A 197 4.22 -7.67 -9.69
C PHE A 197 3.62 -6.33 -9.32
N ALA A 198 2.36 -6.34 -8.96
CA ALA A 198 1.55 -5.12 -8.89
C ALA A 198 1.59 -4.42 -7.52
N GLY A 199 2.15 -5.06 -6.47
CA GLY A 199 1.99 -4.55 -5.12
C GLY A 199 0.51 -4.30 -4.83
N ASP A 200 0.21 -3.13 -4.26
CA ASP A 200 -1.17 -2.67 -3.99
C ASP A 200 -1.73 -1.76 -5.08
N HIS A 201 -1.08 -1.70 -6.24
CA HIS A 201 -1.58 -0.84 -7.32
C HIS A 201 -2.78 -1.43 -8.06
N VAL A 202 -2.76 -2.75 -8.35
CA VAL A 202 -3.87 -3.44 -9.04
C VAL A 202 -4.18 -4.74 -8.31
N LEU A 203 -5.28 -4.75 -7.56
CA LEU A 203 -5.78 -5.92 -6.83
C LEU A 203 -6.94 -6.58 -7.59
N PRO A 204 -7.10 -7.92 -7.54
CA PRO A 204 -8.08 -8.62 -8.36
C PRO A 204 -9.54 -8.33 -7.99
N GLU A 205 -9.84 -8.20 -6.70
CA GLU A 205 -11.22 -8.11 -6.20
C GLU A 205 -11.50 -6.76 -5.54
N LEU A 206 -10.59 -6.25 -4.73
CA LEU A 206 -10.73 -5.01 -3.98
C LEU A 206 -10.17 -3.80 -4.73
N SER A 207 -10.71 -2.63 -4.48
CA SER A 207 -10.05 -1.38 -4.83
C SER A 207 -9.03 -1.06 -3.73
N PRO A 208 -7.75 -0.80 -4.07
CA PRO A 208 -6.82 -0.28 -3.07
C PRO A 208 -7.35 1.01 -2.47
N ASN A 209 -7.03 1.26 -1.21
CA ASN A 209 -7.35 2.54 -0.59
C ASN A 209 -6.45 3.64 -1.17
N ILE A 210 -7.06 4.62 -1.81
CA ILE A 210 -6.37 5.82 -2.32
C ILE A 210 -6.76 6.99 -1.45
N GLY A 211 -5.88 7.33 -0.52
CA GLY A 211 -6.18 8.28 0.55
C GLY A 211 -5.44 9.60 0.43
N LEU A 212 -6.14 10.72 0.66
CA LEU A 212 -5.50 12.01 0.92
C LEU A 212 -5.25 12.14 2.43
N HIS A 213 -3.99 12.30 2.81
CA HIS A 213 -3.54 12.45 4.20
C HIS A 213 -2.20 13.19 4.24
N PRO A 214 -1.67 13.59 5.42
CA PRO A 214 -0.44 14.41 5.50
C PRO A 214 0.79 13.85 4.78
N GLN A 215 0.87 12.53 4.63
CA GLN A 215 2.00 11.88 3.96
C GLN A 215 1.68 11.41 2.52
N SER A 216 0.51 11.72 1.97
CA SER A 216 0.17 11.42 0.57
C SER A 216 0.72 12.49 -0.38
N THR A 217 0.68 12.20 -1.68
CA THR A 217 0.85 13.21 -2.71
C THR A 217 -0.33 14.18 -2.72
N PRO A 218 -0.20 15.37 -3.33
CA PRO A 218 -1.27 16.36 -3.35
C PRO A 218 -2.54 15.92 -4.10
N ASP A 219 -2.44 15.00 -5.06
CA ASP A 219 -3.55 14.51 -5.87
C ASP A 219 -3.42 13.00 -6.14
N PRO A 220 -3.55 12.18 -5.09
CA PRO A 220 -3.26 10.75 -5.18
C PRO A 220 -4.20 10.00 -6.12
N LEU A 221 -5.45 10.46 -6.29
CA LEU A 221 -6.41 9.78 -7.15
C LEU A 221 -6.09 9.93 -8.63
N HIS A 222 -5.74 11.12 -9.11
CA HIS A 222 -5.33 11.30 -10.51
C HIS A 222 -4.05 10.53 -10.83
N GLU A 223 -3.05 10.58 -9.94
CA GLU A 223 -1.80 9.82 -10.09
C GLU A 223 -2.06 8.31 -10.17
N TYR A 224 -2.94 7.81 -9.30
CA TYR A 224 -3.35 6.41 -9.31
C TYR A 224 -4.02 6.01 -10.64
N LEU A 225 -5.01 6.79 -11.08
CA LEU A 225 -5.73 6.50 -12.33
C LEU A 225 -4.83 6.58 -13.57
N GLU A 226 -3.84 7.45 -13.56
CA GLU A 226 -2.80 7.52 -14.61
C GLU A 226 -1.90 6.28 -14.57
N GLY A 227 -1.46 5.88 -13.37
CA GLY A 227 -0.68 4.65 -13.14
C GLY A 227 -1.40 3.40 -13.64
N LEU A 228 -2.69 3.25 -13.34
CA LEU A 228 -3.52 2.14 -13.81
C LEU A 228 -3.51 2.03 -15.35
N ARG A 229 -3.76 3.14 -16.05
CA ARG A 229 -3.77 3.17 -17.53
C ARG A 229 -2.39 2.82 -18.11
N ARG A 230 -1.33 3.32 -17.48
CA ARG A 230 0.05 3.02 -17.89
C ARG A 230 0.38 1.54 -17.72
N MET A 231 -0.02 0.92 -16.59
CA MET A 231 0.22 -0.50 -16.35
C MET A 231 -0.63 -1.40 -17.28
N ALA A 232 -1.88 -1.05 -17.55
CA ALA A 232 -2.68 -1.75 -18.56
C ALA A 232 -2.03 -1.68 -19.95
N GLY A 233 -1.44 -0.53 -20.29
CA GLY A 233 -0.69 -0.33 -21.55
C GLY A 233 0.54 -1.22 -21.71
N ARG A 234 1.11 -1.75 -20.63
CA ARG A 234 2.20 -2.76 -20.64
C ARG A 234 1.73 -4.14 -21.12
N ARG A 235 0.42 -4.41 -21.06
CA ARG A 235 -0.22 -5.67 -21.49
C ARG A 235 0.43 -6.90 -20.85
N PRO A 236 0.56 -6.96 -19.52
CA PRO A 236 1.10 -8.13 -18.86
C PRO A 236 0.24 -9.36 -19.17
N LYS A 237 0.88 -10.53 -19.27
CA LYS A 237 0.20 -11.81 -19.41
C LYS A 237 -0.37 -12.32 -18.09
N LEU A 238 0.28 -11.95 -16.98
CA LEU A 238 -0.11 -12.32 -15.64
C LEU A 238 0.21 -11.17 -14.67
N VAL A 239 -0.77 -10.82 -13.85
CA VAL A 239 -0.62 -9.87 -12.74
C VAL A 239 -0.49 -10.67 -11.44
N LEU A 240 0.54 -10.35 -10.68
CA LEU A 240 0.90 -10.92 -9.39
C LEU A 240 0.69 -9.83 -8.31
N PRO A 241 -0.50 -9.74 -7.70
CA PRO A 241 -0.85 -8.71 -6.74
C PRO A 241 -0.30 -9.04 -5.35
N ALA A 242 -0.19 -8.03 -4.48
CA ALA A 242 0.15 -8.28 -3.08
C ALA A 242 -1.02 -8.84 -2.27
N HIS A 243 -2.27 -8.61 -2.68
CA HIS A 243 -3.44 -9.20 -2.06
C HIS A 243 -4.32 -9.90 -3.09
N GLY A 244 -4.84 -11.07 -2.72
CA GLY A 244 -5.67 -11.90 -3.59
C GLY A 244 -4.85 -12.84 -4.50
N ARG A 245 -5.47 -13.35 -5.56
CA ARG A 245 -4.86 -14.35 -6.44
C ARG A 245 -4.30 -13.72 -7.71
N PRO A 246 -3.26 -14.30 -8.32
CA PRO A 246 -2.81 -13.92 -9.65
C PRO A 246 -3.93 -13.96 -10.69
N PHE A 247 -3.93 -13.01 -11.63
CA PHE A 247 -4.96 -12.92 -12.68
C PHE A 247 -4.39 -12.43 -14.02
N PRO A 248 -4.98 -12.83 -15.17
CA PRO A 248 -4.39 -12.55 -16.49
C PRO A 248 -4.91 -11.26 -17.15
N ASP A 249 -6.12 -10.79 -16.83
CA ASP A 249 -6.78 -9.69 -17.54
C ASP A 249 -6.69 -8.36 -16.79
N ILE A 250 -5.54 -7.69 -16.92
CA ILE A 250 -5.35 -6.36 -16.36
C ILE A 250 -6.28 -5.32 -16.97
N ALA A 251 -6.62 -5.43 -18.27
CA ALA A 251 -7.40 -4.42 -18.97
C ALA A 251 -8.81 -4.31 -18.40
N SER A 252 -9.53 -5.44 -18.31
CA SER A 252 -10.86 -5.48 -17.69
C SER A 252 -10.82 -5.03 -16.24
N ARG A 253 -9.76 -5.39 -15.49
CA ARG A 253 -9.65 -4.98 -14.08
C ARG A 253 -9.43 -3.48 -13.95
N VAL A 254 -8.56 -2.90 -14.76
CA VAL A 254 -8.33 -1.44 -14.77
C VAL A 254 -9.60 -0.68 -15.18
N ASP A 255 -10.33 -1.15 -16.16
CA ASP A 255 -11.62 -0.55 -16.56
C ASP A 255 -12.63 -0.58 -15.41
N ALA A 256 -12.69 -1.69 -14.67
CA ALA A 256 -13.55 -1.82 -13.48
C ALA A 256 -13.16 -0.82 -12.37
N LEU A 257 -11.85 -0.67 -12.07
CA LEU A 257 -11.34 0.27 -11.09
C LEU A 257 -11.58 1.72 -11.50
N VAL A 258 -11.30 2.08 -12.74
CA VAL A 258 -11.57 3.43 -13.28
C VAL A 258 -13.07 3.76 -13.20
N SER A 259 -13.92 2.79 -13.56
CA SER A 259 -15.37 2.96 -13.47
C SER A 259 -15.85 3.07 -12.02
N HIS A 260 -15.22 2.34 -11.09
CA HIS A 260 -15.50 2.45 -9.66
C HIS A 260 -15.24 3.89 -9.16
N HIS A 261 -14.06 4.44 -9.42
CA HIS A 261 -13.72 5.79 -8.98
C HIS A 261 -14.56 6.88 -9.66
N ARG A 262 -14.93 6.73 -10.94
CA ARG A 262 -15.86 7.64 -11.62
C ARG A 262 -17.22 7.67 -10.92
N ARG A 263 -17.81 6.50 -10.64
CA ARG A 263 -19.08 6.45 -9.89
C ARG A 263 -18.96 7.10 -8.52
N ARG A 264 -17.81 6.96 -7.85
CA ARG A 264 -17.55 7.56 -6.56
C ARG A 264 -17.49 9.09 -6.64
N LEU A 265 -16.82 9.64 -7.67
CA LEU A 265 -16.79 11.08 -7.95
C LEU A 265 -18.22 11.63 -8.20
N ASP A 266 -19.04 10.93 -8.98
CA ASP A 266 -20.41 11.35 -9.26
C ASP A 266 -21.29 11.32 -7.99
N GLN A 267 -21.17 10.28 -7.15
CA GLN A 267 -21.87 10.21 -5.86
C GLN A 267 -21.48 11.36 -4.92
N ILE A 268 -20.19 11.72 -4.86
CA ILE A 268 -19.73 12.84 -4.03
C ILE A 268 -20.32 14.17 -4.52
N LEU A 269 -20.42 14.39 -5.82
CA LEU A 269 -21.06 15.59 -6.36
C LEU A 269 -22.56 15.69 -5.99
N GLU A 270 -23.27 14.56 -6.01
CA GLU A 270 -24.66 14.51 -5.56
C GLU A 270 -24.78 14.83 -4.06
N ILE A 271 -23.86 14.30 -3.23
CA ILE A 271 -23.82 14.51 -1.77
C ILE A 271 -23.53 15.98 -1.42
N ILE A 272 -22.56 16.61 -2.09
CA ILE A 272 -22.22 18.01 -1.81
C ILE A 272 -23.40 18.93 -2.15
N GLY A 273 -24.08 18.69 -3.29
CA GLY A 273 -25.22 19.50 -3.71
C GLY A 273 -24.90 21.01 -3.65
N ARG A 274 -25.73 21.77 -2.89
CA ARG A 274 -25.58 23.25 -2.72
C ARG A 274 -25.04 23.63 -1.34
N GLU A 275 -24.82 22.70 -0.44
CA GLU A 275 -24.41 22.97 0.93
C GLU A 275 -22.92 22.69 1.12
N GLU A 276 -22.23 23.57 1.86
CA GLU A 276 -20.86 23.31 2.26
C GLU A 276 -20.79 22.14 3.24
N LYS A 277 -19.92 21.17 2.98
CA LYS A 277 -19.69 20.01 3.86
C LYS A 277 -18.22 19.87 4.23
N SER A 278 -17.96 19.32 5.43
CA SER A 278 -16.63 18.84 5.79
C SER A 278 -16.34 17.51 5.08
N GLY A 279 -15.06 17.13 4.97
CA GLY A 279 -14.69 15.82 4.45
C GLY A 279 -15.31 14.67 5.25
N TRP A 280 -15.42 14.85 6.57
CA TRP A 280 -16.06 13.86 7.46
C TRP A 280 -17.55 13.68 7.15
N GLN A 281 -18.29 14.79 6.95
CA GLN A 281 -19.71 14.72 6.56
C GLN A 281 -19.89 14.00 5.22
N VAL A 282 -19.04 14.31 4.22
CA VAL A 282 -19.07 13.61 2.93
C VAL A 282 -18.78 12.12 3.09
N ALA A 283 -17.81 11.75 3.92
CA ALA A 283 -17.50 10.34 4.18
C ALA A 283 -18.69 9.60 4.84
N LEU A 284 -19.34 10.22 5.82
CA LEU A 284 -20.52 9.64 6.48
C LEU A 284 -21.72 9.51 5.53
N ASP A 285 -21.96 10.51 4.69
CA ASP A 285 -23.06 10.47 3.71
C ASP A 285 -22.83 9.42 2.63
N LEU A 286 -21.55 9.14 2.29
CA LEU A 286 -21.17 8.22 1.22
C LEU A 286 -21.15 6.75 1.65
N TRP A 287 -20.63 6.45 2.84
CA TRP A 287 -20.45 5.09 3.34
C TRP A 287 -21.32 4.73 4.54
N GLY A 288 -22.04 5.69 5.09
CA GLY A 288 -22.79 5.54 6.33
C GLY A 288 -21.88 5.50 7.58
N PRO A 289 -22.50 5.39 8.76
CA PRO A 289 -21.76 5.20 10.01
C PRO A 289 -21.07 3.83 10.02
N ARG A 290 -19.81 3.81 10.48
CA ARG A 290 -19.03 2.59 10.64
C ARG A 290 -18.62 2.44 12.10
N ASP A 291 -18.64 1.21 12.60
CA ASP A 291 -18.26 0.92 14.00
C ASP A 291 -16.73 0.85 14.15
N ASN A 292 -16.04 0.34 13.12
CA ASN A 292 -14.60 0.22 13.13
C ASN A 292 -13.94 1.57 12.83
N LEU A 293 -13.13 2.06 13.78
CA LEU A 293 -12.42 3.34 13.65
C LEU A 293 -11.42 3.37 12.50
N TYR A 294 -10.75 2.23 12.23
CA TYR A 294 -9.82 2.12 11.12
C TYR A 294 -10.53 2.32 9.77
N GLU A 295 -11.69 1.67 9.59
CA GLU A 295 -12.51 1.85 8.39
C GLU A 295 -13.04 3.30 8.25
N LYS A 296 -13.40 3.95 9.37
CA LYS A 296 -13.79 5.38 9.37
C LYS A 296 -12.67 6.25 8.81
N ARG A 297 -11.42 5.98 9.23
CA ARG A 297 -10.25 6.72 8.75
C ARG A 297 -10.01 6.48 7.26
N LEU A 298 -10.06 5.24 6.81
CA LEU A 298 -9.90 4.92 5.38
C LEU A 298 -10.97 5.59 4.53
N ALA A 299 -12.24 5.54 4.96
CA ALA A 299 -13.35 6.19 4.28
C ALA A 299 -13.16 7.72 4.17
N LEU A 300 -12.75 8.38 5.27
CA LEU A 300 -12.44 9.80 5.24
C LEU A 300 -11.31 10.12 4.25
N GLN A 301 -10.20 9.40 4.31
CA GLN A 301 -9.05 9.63 3.46
C GLN A 301 -9.37 9.40 1.97
N GLU A 302 -10.13 8.37 1.66
CA GLU A 302 -10.62 8.10 0.31
C GLU A 302 -11.59 9.20 -0.17
N GLY A 303 -12.54 9.61 0.67
CA GLY A 303 -13.45 10.71 0.38
C GLY A 303 -12.72 12.02 0.08
N LEU A 304 -11.68 12.34 0.88
CA LEU A 304 -10.85 13.52 0.67
C LEU A 304 -10.02 13.46 -0.62
N ALA A 305 -9.53 12.28 -1.01
CA ALA A 305 -8.83 12.11 -2.28
C ALA A 305 -9.75 12.37 -3.49
N HIS A 306 -11.00 11.89 -3.43
CA HIS A 306 -12.01 12.17 -4.46
C HIS A 306 -12.43 13.64 -4.48
N LEU A 307 -12.63 14.27 -3.32
CA LEU A 307 -12.92 15.71 -3.21
C LEU A 307 -11.79 16.57 -3.79
N GLN A 308 -10.55 16.19 -3.50
CA GLN A 308 -9.38 16.88 -4.04
C GLN A 308 -9.30 16.74 -5.57
N ALA A 309 -9.55 15.56 -6.11
CA ALA A 309 -9.61 15.36 -7.55
C ALA A 309 -10.68 16.22 -8.22
N LEU A 310 -11.91 16.28 -7.64
CA LEU A 310 -12.97 17.15 -8.11
C LEU A 310 -12.60 18.64 -8.03
N ALA A 311 -11.84 19.03 -7.01
CA ALA A 311 -11.38 20.42 -6.89
C ALA A 311 -10.34 20.78 -7.95
N VAL A 312 -9.42 19.85 -8.27
CA VAL A 312 -8.45 20.02 -9.37
C VAL A 312 -9.17 20.11 -10.72
N GLU A 313 -10.26 19.35 -10.91
CA GLU A 313 -11.13 19.44 -12.08
C GLU A 313 -12.00 20.71 -12.13
N GLY A 314 -12.02 21.54 -11.06
CA GLY A 314 -12.86 22.73 -10.95
C GLY A 314 -14.36 22.44 -10.78
N ARG A 315 -14.74 21.23 -10.37
CA ARG A 315 -16.13 20.78 -10.14
C ARG A 315 -16.58 21.00 -8.68
N VAL A 316 -15.63 21.14 -7.78
CA VAL A 316 -15.84 21.41 -6.35
C VAL A 316 -14.91 22.53 -5.93
N SER A 317 -15.39 23.44 -5.10
CA SER A 317 -14.57 24.46 -4.44
C SER A 317 -14.12 24.01 -3.07
N LYS A 318 -12.86 24.33 -2.70
CA LYS A 318 -12.26 24.06 -1.40
C LYS A 318 -12.03 25.36 -0.65
N SER A 319 -12.65 25.51 0.50
CA SER A 319 -12.45 26.63 1.41
C SER A 319 -11.60 26.18 2.60
N VAL A 320 -10.51 26.90 2.88
CA VAL A 320 -9.58 26.57 3.98
C VAL A 320 -9.49 27.75 4.93
N THR A 321 -9.80 27.51 6.19
CA THR A 321 -9.57 28.41 7.33
C THR A 321 -8.66 27.77 8.35
N PRO A 322 -8.12 28.50 9.34
CA PRO A 322 -7.21 27.91 10.36
C PRO A 322 -7.76 26.69 11.12
N GLY A 323 -9.07 26.56 11.23
CA GLY A 323 -9.71 25.47 11.98
C GLY A 323 -10.64 24.58 11.15
N SER A 324 -10.77 24.80 9.84
CA SER A 324 -11.75 24.04 9.05
C SER A 324 -11.42 24.01 7.57
N VAL A 325 -11.65 22.85 6.97
CA VAL A 325 -11.70 22.65 5.52
C VAL A 325 -13.12 22.31 5.12
N ARG A 326 -13.66 23.06 4.14
CA ARG A 326 -15.01 22.88 3.62
C ARG A 326 -15.01 22.72 2.11
N TRP A 327 -15.99 22.00 1.64
CA TRP A 327 -16.16 21.67 0.23
C TRP A 327 -17.57 22.01 -0.22
N ALA A 328 -17.69 22.66 -1.38
CA ALA A 328 -18.96 23.06 -1.97
C ALA A 328 -18.93 22.82 -3.49
N SER A 329 -20.09 22.75 -4.12
CA SER A 329 -20.20 22.75 -5.58
C SER A 329 -19.55 24.02 -6.15
N ALA A 330 -18.79 23.88 -7.22
CA ALA A 330 -18.14 25.01 -7.91
C ALA A 330 -19.14 25.86 -8.71
#